data_58ea5d945805f273c7bd270967140420
#
_entry.id   58ea5d945805f273c7bd270967140420
#
_cell.length_a   1.000
_cell.length_b   1.000
_cell.length_c   1.000
_cell.angle_alpha   90.00
_cell.angle_beta   90.00
_cell.angle_gamma   90.00
#
_symmetry.space_group_name_H-M   'P 1'
#
loop_
_entity.id
_entity.type
_entity.pdbx_description
1 polymer ?
#
loop_
_entity_poly.entity_id
_entity_poly.type
_entity_poly.pdbx_seq_one_letter_code
_entity_poly.pdbx_strand_id
1 'polypeptide(L)'
;SKGRTARTEVLFGPPGIAYVYLCYGMHEMLNVVTEQDGYPAAVLLRAVECDGSLIDGPGRLTRAFGIDRRLNRWDLTVGDTLWFEDRGDSLPQDALKTYPRIGVDYAGEWATKPWRFRLQTEAGSSRTKR
;
A
#
# COMPACT_ATOMS: atom_id res chain seq x y z
N SER A 1 0.83 5.68 -15.75
CA SER A 1 -0.36 4.94 -16.06
C SER A 1 -0.79 5.11 -17.51
N LYS A 2 -1.44 4.14 -18.03
CA LYS A 2 -1.82 4.12 -19.44
C LYS A 2 -3.26 4.55 -19.67
N GLY A 3 -3.83 5.24 -18.72
CA GLY A 3 -5.19 5.68 -18.84
C GLY A 3 -6.17 4.70 -18.23
N ARG A 4 -7.43 4.91 -18.53
CA ARG A 4 -8.52 4.21 -17.88
C ARG A 4 -8.80 2.89 -18.57
N THR A 5 -8.62 1.78 -17.84
CA THR A 5 -8.94 0.45 -18.32
C THR A 5 -9.83 -0.23 -17.30
N ALA A 6 -10.40 -1.38 -17.66
CA ALA A 6 -11.23 -2.13 -16.70
C ALA A 6 -10.44 -2.45 -15.43
N ARG A 7 -9.17 -2.75 -15.56
CA ARG A 7 -8.32 -3.08 -14.40
C ARG A 7 -8.05 -1.87 -13.53
N THR A 8 -7.80 -0.71 -14.15
CA THR A 8 -7.41 0.48 -13.40
C THR A 8 -8.58 1.42 -13.10
N GLU A 9 -9.78 1.06 -13.50
CA GLU A 9 -10.95 1.90 -13.31
C GLU A 9 -11.12 2.28 -11.84
N VAL A 10 -10.82 1.37 -10.92
CA VAL A 10 -11.00 1.61 -9.50
C VAL A 10 -10.13 2.76 -9.00
N LEU A 11 -8.99 3.02 -9.65
CA LEU A 11 -8.10 4.11 -9.25
C LEU A 11 -8.72 5.49 -9.45
N PHE A 12 -9.73 5.57 -10.32
CA PHE A 12 -10.41 6.82 -10.59
C PHE A 12 -11.59 7.07 -9.66
N GLY A 13 -11.86 6.12 -8.76
CA GLY A 13 -12.96 6.23 -7.83
C GLY A 13 -12.61 7.02 -6.58
N PRO A 14 -13.50 7.00 -5.58
CA PRO A 14 -13.30 7.77 -4.36
C PRO A 14 -12.14 7.23 -3.53
N PRO A 15 -11.53 8.08 -2.70
CA PRO A 15 -10.46 7.63 -1.81
C PRO A 15 -10.98 6.66 -0.76
N GLY A 16 -10.08 5.83 -0.24
CA GLY A 16 -10.42 4.85 0.78
C GLY A 16 -10.87 3.51 0.25
N ILE A 17 -10.90 3.34 -1.07
CA ILE A 17 -11.30 2.09 -1.72
C ILE A 17 -10.07 1.23 -1.97
N ALA A 18 -10.19 -0.06 -1.74
CA ALA A 18 -9.11 -0.99 -2.00
C ALA A 18 -8.94 -1.24 -3.50
N TYR A 19 -7.70 -1.28 -3.93
CA TYR A 19 -7.35 -1.74 -5.27
C TYR A 19 -6.39 -2.92 -5.08
N VAL A 20 -6.88 -4.12 -5.37
CA VAL A 20 -6.10 -5.33 -5.19
C VAL A 20 -5.84 -5.95 -6.55
N TYR A 21 -4.58 -6.17 -6.87
CA TYR A 21 -4.22 -6.79 -8.15
C TYR A 21 -3.15 -7.85 -7.94
N LEU A 22 -3.01 -8.74 -8.92
CA LEU A 22 -2.05 -9.83 -8.86
C LEU A 22 -0.78 -9.41 -9.57
N CYS A 23 0.34 -9.54 -8.88
CA CYS A 23 1.66 -9.16 -9.40
C CYS A 23 2.42 -10.42 -9.79
N TYR A 24 2.89 -10.44 -11.03
CA TYR A 24 3.64 -11.58 -11.59
C TYR A 24 2.90 -12.91 -11.43
N GLY A 25 1.57 -12.87 -11.41
CA GLY A 25 0.77 -14.08 -11.32
C GLY A 25 0.83 -14.80 -9.98
N MET A 26 1.43 -14.23 -8.94
CA MET A 26 1.58 -14.95 -7.68
C MET A 26 1.36 -14.13 -6.42
N HIS A 27 1.48 -12.83 -6.47
CA HIS A 27 1.35 -12.00 -5.25
C HIS A 27 0.21 -11.03 -5.37
N GLU A 28 -0.72 -11.09 -4.41
CA GLU A 28 -1.78 -10.10 -4.32
C GLU A 28 -1.20 -8.82 -3.73
N MET A 29 -1.53 -7.70 -4.33
CA MET A 29 -1.00 -6.40 -3.91
C MET A 29 -2.16 -5.52 -3.47
N LEU A 30 -2.13 -5.09 -2.21
CA LEU A 30 -3.18 -4.23 -1.66
C LEU A 30 -2.76 -2.78 -1.75
N ASN A 31 -3.56 -2.00 -2.46
CA ASN A 31 -3.39 -0.56 -2.57
C ASN A 31 -4.62 0.14 -2.02
N VAL A 32 -4.45 1.36 -1.59
CA VAL A 32 -5.54 2.22 -1.14
C VAL A 32 -5.62 3.41 -2.07
N VAL A 33 -6.78 3.64 -2.65
CA VAL A 33 -7.01 4.82 -3.48
C VAL A 33 -6.98 6.05 -2.58
N THR A 34 -6.20 7.06 -2.94
CA THR A 34 -5.90 8.16 -2.04
C THR A 34 -6.37 9.53 -2.52
N GLU A 35 -6.52 9.73 -3.82
CA GLU A 35 -6.88 11.04 -4.33
C GLU A 35 -8.38 11.18 -4.51
N GLN A 36 -8.79 12.41 -4.78
CA GLN A 36 -10.20 12.67 -4.99
C GLN A 36 -10.71 11.92 -6.22
N ASP A 37 -12.01 11.73 -6.22
CA ASP A 37 -12.71 11.03 -7.29
C ASP A 37 -12.32 11.61 -8.65
N GLY A 38 -11.96 10.72 -9.57
CA GLY A 38 -11.55 11.11 -10.90
C GLY A 38 -10.06 11.30 -11.10
N TYR A 39 -9.27 11.24 -10.03
CA TYR A 39 -7.82 11.37 -10.10
C TYR A 39 -7.16 10.04 -9.71
N PRO A 40 -6.46 9.37 -10.64
CA PRO A 40 -5.96 8.00 -10.40
C PRO A 40 -4.68 8.00 -9.56
N ALA A 41 -4.82 7.71 -8.28
CA ALA A 41 -3.67 7.60 -7.40
C ALA A 41 -3.96 6.59 -6.29
N ALA A 42 -2.93 5.88 -5.87
CA ALA A 42 -3.07 4.89 -4.81
C ALA A 42 -1.73 4.68 -4.11
N VAL A 43 -1.81 4.18 -2.88
CA VAL A 43 -0.65 3.84 -2.07
C VAL A 43 -0.61 2.33 -1.89
N LEU A 44 0.51 1.72 -2.24
CA LEU A 44 0.73 0.28 -2.02
C LEU A 44 1.17 0.05 -0.58
N LEU A 45 0.50 -0.85 0.09
CA LEU A 45 0.90 -1.25 1.45
C LEU A 45 1.97 -2.31 1.37
N ARG A 46 3.14 -2.02 1.91
CA ARG A 46 4.29 -2.91 1.80
C ARG A 46 4.60 -3.67 3.07
N ALA A 47 4.23 -3.13 4.22
CA ALA A 47 4.55 -3.77 5.50
C ALA A 47 3.63 -3.23 6.58
N VAL A 48 3.38 -4.05 7.59
CA VAL A 48 2.62 -3.65 8.77
C VAL A 48 3.26 -4.27 10.00
N GLU A 49 3.05 -3.62 11.13
CA GLU A 49 3.43 -4.17 12.41
C GLU A 49 2.18 -4.78 13.04
N CYS A 50 2.30 -6.02 13.47
CA CYS A 50 1.17 -6.75 14.04
C CYS A 50 1.67 -7.48 15.29
N ASP A 51 1.08 -7.18 16.45
CA ASP A 51 1.44 -7.82 17.72
C ASP A 51 2.95 -7.77 17.98
N GLY A 52 3.56 -6.62 17.69
CA GLY A 52 4.98 -6.43 17.95
C GLY A 52 5.92 -7.03 16.91
N SER A 53 5.38 -7.63 15.87
CA SER A 53 6.17 -8.22 14.80
C SER A 53 5.93 -7.51 13.49
N LEU A 54 6.97 -7.43 12.67
CA LEU A 54 6.87 -6.79 11.37
C LEU A 54 6.53 -7.84 10.31
N ILE A 55 5.47 -7.58 9.56
CA ILE A 55 5.16 -8.37 8.37
C ILE A 55 5.64 -7.52 7.20
N ASP A 56 6.78 -7.88 6.65
CA ASP A 56 7.50 -7.05 5.67
C ASP A 56 7.39 -7.65 4.29
N GLY A 57 6.75 -6.95 3.40
CA GLY A 57 6.55 -7.35 2.02
C GLY A 57 5.09 -7.32 1.64
N PRO A 58 4.75 -6.73 0.48
CA PRO A 58 3.34 -6.59 0.09
C PRO A 58 2.64 -7.92 -0.09
N GLY A 59 3.35 -8.93 -0.63
CA GLY A 59 2.76 -10.26 -0.78
C GLY A 59 2.60 -10.99 0.55
N ARG A 60 3.57 -10.83 1.45
CA ARG A 60 3.47 -11.43 2.78
C ARG A 60 2.34 -10.82 3.58
N LEU A 61 2.17 -9.52 3.43
CA LEU A 61 1.11 -8.79 4.10
C LEU A 61 -0.26 -9.32 3.69
N THR A 62 -0.51 -9.41 2.39
CA THR A 62 -1.81 -9.88 1.93
C THR A 62 -2.04 -11.34 2.30
N ARG A 63 -1.00 -12.16 2.25
CA ARG A 63 -1.14 -13.57 2.65
C ARG A 63 -1.48 -13.69 4.12
N ALA A 64 -0.83 -12.91 4.97
CA ALA A 64 -1.06 -12.97 6.41
C ALA A 64 -2.50 -12.59 6.78
N PHE A 65 -3.10 -11.66 6.05
CA PHE A 65 -4.45 -11.18 6.34
C PHE A 65 -5.52 -11.82 5.46
N GLY A 66 -5.15 -12.74 4.59
CA GLY A 66 -6.13 -13.38 3.71
C GLY A 66 -6.73 -12.42 2.69
N ILE A 67 -5.96 -11.42 2.26
CA ILE A 67 -6.44 -10.42 1.31
C ILE A 67 -6.15 -10.91 -0.10
N ASP A 68 -7.17 -10.89 -0.94
CA ASP A 68 -7.01 -11.22 -2.35
C ASP A 68 -7.95 -10.36 -3.19
N ARG A 69 -8.03 -10.65 -4.49
CA ARG A 69 -8.78 -9.83 -5.43
C ARG A 69 -10.29 -9.81 -5.16
N ARG A 70 -10.81 -10.68 -4.30
CA ARG A 70 -12.21 -10.59 -3.90
C ARG A 70 -12.48 -9.30 -3.13
N LEU A 71 -11.43 -8.72 -2.53
CA LEU A 71 -11.54 -7.45 -1.83
C LEU A 71 -11.24 -6.24 -2.72
N ASN A 72 -11.01 -6.46 -4.01
CA ASN A 72 -10.85 -5.32 -4.92
C ASN A 72 -12.14 -4.50 -4.92
N ARG A 73 -12.01 -3.19 -4.82
CA ARG A 73 -13.11 -2.22 -4.73
C ARG A 73 -13.81 -2.19 -3.37
N TRP A 74 -13.27 -2.88 -2.39
CA TRP A 74 -13.83 -2.86 -1.05
C TRP A 74 -13.64 -1.48 -0.41
N ASP A 75 -14.64 -1.03 0.32
CA ASP A 75 -14.57 0.27 1.01
C ASP A 75 -13.87 0.07 2.34
N LEU A 76 -12.65 0.58 2.46
CA LEU A 76 -11.82 0.41 3.64
C LEU A 76 -12.17 1.40 4.76
N THR A 77 -13.20 2.19 4.59
CA THR A 77 -13.62 3.19 5.58
C THR A 77 -14.84 2.78 6.39
N VAL A 78 -15.47 1.65 6.07
CA VAL A 78 -16.76 1.32 6.66
C VAL A 78 -16.69 0.33 7.83
N GLY A 79 -15.51 -0.11 8.24
CA GLY A 79 -15.40 -0.95 9.43
C GLY A 79 -16.01 -2.33 9.30
N ASP A 80 -15.95 -2.92 8.10
CA ASP A 80 -16.49 -4.22 7.83
C ASP A 80 -15.46 -5.05 7.07
N THR A 81 -15.20 -6.26 7.51
CA THR A 81 -14.28 -7.23 6.94
C THR A 81 -12.83 -6.77 6.93
N LEU A 82 -12.53 -5.67 6.27
CA LEU A 82 -11.20 -5.06 6.21
C LEU A 82 -11.36 -3.56 6.19
N TRP A 83 -10.66 -2.86 7.09
CA TRP A 83 -10.77 -1.39 7.13
C TRP A 83 -9.54 -0.78 7.77
N PHE A 84 -9.35 0.52 7.53
CA PHE A 84 -8.38 1.33 8.24
C PHE A 84 -9.03 2.06 9.39
N GLU A 85 -8.29 2.27 10.44
CA GLU A 85 -8.82 2.86 11.65
C GLU A 85 -7.78 3.83 12.21
N ASP A 86 -8.21 5.04 12.54
CA ASP A 86 -7.35 6.02 13.18
C ASP A 86 -7.63 5.97 14.67
N ARG A 87 -6.65 5.48 15.44
CA ARG A 87 -6.79 5.34 16.89
C ARG A 87 -6.14 6.49 17.66
N GLY A 88 -5.78 7.54 16.94
CA GLY A 88 -5.21 8.72 17.58
C GLY A 88 -3.73 8.64 17.85
N ASP A 89 -3.06 7.63 17.35
CA ASP A 89 -1.61 7.51 17.49
C ASP A 89 -0.93 8.62 16.70
N SER A 90 0.10 9.21 17.29
CA SER A 90 0.91 10.16 16.54
C SER A 90 2.32 9.63 16.43
N LEU A 91 2.99 10.00 15.35
CA LEU A 91 4.33 9.52 15.06
C LEU A 91 5.34 10.63 15.25
N PRO A 92 6.51 10.31 15.82
CA PRO A 92 7.61 11.27 15.82
C PRO A 92 7.92 11.67 14.38
N GLN A 93 8.19 12.94 14.17
CA GLN A 93 8.40 13.44 12.81
C GLN A 93 9.58 12.77 12.13
N ASP A 94 10.62 12.42 12.88
CA ASP A 94 11.81 11.80 12.31
C ASP A 94 11.71 10.28 12.21
N ALA A 95 10.59 9.70 12.61
CA ALA A 95 10.41 8.25 12.51
C ALA A 95 10.10 7.79 11.09
N LEU A 96 9.66 8.68 10.22
CA LEU A 96 9.31 8.35 8.86
C LEU A 96 10.48 8.62 7.93
N LYS A 97 10.94 7.61 7.23
CA LYS A 97 12.03 7.71 6.27
C LYS A 97 11.50 7.44 4.88
N THR A 98 12.18 8.00 3.88
CA THR A 98 11.78 7.84 2.49
C THR A 98 12.90 7.22 1.68
N TYR A 99 12.50 6.45 0.66
CA TYR A 99 13.42 5.70 -0.20
C TYR A 99 12.87 5.66 -1.61
N PRO A 100 13.70 5.36 -2.60
CA PRO A 100 13.20 5.07 -3.95
C PRO A 100 12.29 3.84 -3.91
N ARG A 101 11.34 3.79 -4.84
CA ARG A 101 10.45 2.63 -4.96
C ARG A 101 11.23 1.41 -5.46
N ILE A 102 10.69 0.23 -5.17
CA ILE A 102 11.30 -1.04 -5.52
C ILE A 102 10.65 -1.56 -6.81
N GLY A 103 11.49 -2.06 -7.73
CA GLY A 103 10.99 -2.72 -8.92
C GLY A 103 10.42 -1.78 -9.98
N VAL A 104 10.90 -0.53 -10.02
CA VAL A 104 10.36 0.45 -10.95
C VAL A 104 11.46 1.06 -11.83
N ASP A 105 12.48 0.28 -12.12
CA ASP A 105 13.60 0.77 -12.95
C ASP A 105 13.12 1.27 -14.31
N TYR A 106 12.02 0.72 -14.81
CA TYR A 106 11.44 1.15 -16.08
C TYR A 106 10.88 2.57 -16.04
N ALA A 107 10.76 3.16 -14.86
CA ALA A 107 10.13 4.48 -14.71
C ALA A 107 11.06 5.65 -15.05
N GLY A 108 12.29 5.38 -15.47
CA GLY A 108 13.21 6.44 -15.84
C GLY A 108 13.56 7.34 -14.68
N GLU A 109 13.44 8.65 -14.88
CA GLU A 109 13.77 9.62 -13.83
C GLU A 109 12.88 9.46 -12.59
N TRP A 110 11.71 8.86 -12.73
CA TRP A 110 10.79 8.66 -11.62
C TRP A 110 11.23 7.50 -10.73
N ALA A 111 12.15 6.65 -11.20
CA ALA A 111 12.58 5.48 -10.44
C ALA A 111 13.32 5.87 -9.15
N THR A 112 13.99 7.01 -9.16
CA THR A 112 14.77 7.45 -8.00
C THR A 112 14.02 8.40 -7.08
N LYS A 113 12.78 8.75 -7.42
CA LYS A 113 11.99 9.61 -6.53
C LYS A 113 11.76 8.91 -5.19
N PRO A 114 11.86 9.61 -4.06
CA PRO A 114 11.74 8.98 -2.74
C PRO A 114 10.27 8.76 -2.35
N TRP A 115 9.58 7.95 -3.14
CA TRP A 115 8.14 7.72 -2.98
C TRP A 115 7.81 6.46 -2.22
N ARG A 116 8.81 5.80 -1.62
CA ARG A 116 8.59 4.67 -0.72
C ARG A 116 8.84 5.15 0.70
N PHE A 117 7.81 5.07 1.53
CA PHE A 117 7.85 5.57 2.89
C PHE A 117 7.96 4.41 3.86
N ARG A 118 8.80 4.55 4.86
CA ARG A 118 9.00 3.50 5.85
C ARG A 118 9.08 4.11 7.24
N LEU A 119 8.29 3.55 8.14
CA LEU A 119 8.29 3.97 9.53
C LEU A 119 9.38 3.21 10.29
N GLN A 120 10.18 3.94 11.05
CA GLN A 120 11.19 3.35 11.92
C GLN A 120 10.53 2.95 13.22
N THR A 121 10.37 1.66 13.44
CA THR A 121 9.76 1.11 14.65
C THR A 121 10.72 0.12 15.26
N GLU A 122 10.48 -0.24 16.52
CA GLU A 122 11.29 -1.26 17.15
C GLU A 122 11.21 -2.59 16.40
N ALA A 123 10.03 -2.96 15.95
CA ALA A 123 9.84 -4.21 15.22
C ALA A 123 10.52 -4.21 13.87
N GLY A 124 10.65 -3.03 13.23
CA GLY A 124 11.17 -2.92 11.89
C GLY A 124 12.51 -2.27 11.76
N SER A 125 13.11 -1.82 12.85
CA SER A 125 14.31 -0.98 12.77
C SER A 125 15.50 -1.68 12.12
N SER A 126 15.60 -2.99 12.25
CA SER A 126 16.69 -3.75 11.65
C SER A 126 16.40 -4.21 10.22
N ARG A 127 15.24 -3.86 9.68
CA ARG A 127 14.78 -4.35 8.38
C ARG A 127 14.44 -3.20 7.45
N THR A 128 15.35 -2.28 7.33
CA THR A 128 15.08 -1.03 6.60
C THR A 128 15.38 -1.12 5.12
N LYS A 129 15.69 -2.28 4.62
CA LYS A 129 16.17 -2.42 3.25
C LYS A 129 15.10 -2.44 2.19
N ARG A 130 13.88 -2.48 2.57
CA ARG A 130 12.81 -2.60 1.59
C ARG A 130 12.15 -1.30 1.30
#